data_367e43421c17ab6925ee1d16ed2d59a1
#
_entry.id   367e43421c17ab6925ee1d16ed2d59a1
#
_cell.length_a   1.000
_cell.length_b   1.000
_cell.length_c   1.000
_cell.angle_alpha   90.00
_cell.angle_beta   90.00
_cell.angle_gamma   90.00
#
_symmetry.space_group_name_H-M   'P 1'
#
loop_
_entity.id
_entity.type
_entity.pdbx_description
1 polymer ?
#
loop_
_entity_poly.entity_id
_entity_poly.type
_entity_poly.pdbx_seq_one_letter_code
_entity_poly.pdbx_strand_id
1 'polypeptide(L)'
;LSEAIYKCESVISKKNRWVKINNKKNSIEYEILPNFSNYNKYYNKYYSDYDKKIERIIKIIKDYSMDKAEMVATLYASWNDFIIKEEEISDIKIVKDVRENWNDTKKRFKENEWLDVLKEMKQVGLIPKGKGNLTIIKEQ
;
A
#
# COMPACT_ATOMS: atom_id res chain seq x y z
N LEU A 1 -3.87 -9.10 3.67
CA LEU A 1 -3.99 -7.63 3.80
C LEU A 1 -5.44 -7.17 3.96
N SER A 2 -6.38 -7.70 3.16
CA SER A 2 -7.80 -7.35 3.23
C SER A 2 -8.42 -7.59 4.61
N GLU A 3 -8.13 -8.74 5.25
CA GLU A 3 -8.67 -9.05 6.57
C GLU A 3 -8.23 -8.05 7.66
N ALA A 4 -6.98 -7.60 7.62
CA ALA A 4 -6.48 -6.58 8.54
C ALA A 4 -7.19 -5.24 8.33
N ILE A 5 -7.45 -4.85 7.08
CA ILE A 5 -8.20 -3.63 6.75
C ILE A 5 -9.61 -3.72 7.29
N TYR A 6 -10.35 -4.81 7.04
CA TYR A 6 -11.71 -4.99 7.55
C TYR A 6 -11.79 -4.97 9.09
N LYS A 7 -10.78 -5.56 9.76
CA LYS A 7 -10.69 -5.46 11.22
C LYS A 7 -10.49 -4.02 11.68
N CYS A 8 -9.59 -3.26 11.04
CA CYS A 8 -9.39 -1.84 11.34
C CYS A 8 -10.66 -1.03 11.10
N GLU A 9 -11.31 -1.20 9.95
CA GLU A 9 -12.56 -0.52 9.61
C GLU A 9 -13.66 -0.80 10.64
N SER A 10 -13.79 -2.05 11.08
CA SER A 10 -14.75 -2.42 12.13
C SER A 10 -14.47 -1.71 13.46
N VAL A 11 -13.20 -1.57 13.84
CA VAL A 11 -12.81 -0.86 15.07
C VAL A 11 -13.12 0.63 14.95
N ILE A 12 -12.69 1.28 13.89
CA ILE A 12 -12.85 2.74 13.75
C ILE A 12 -14.29 3.18 13.50
N SER A 13 -15.11 2.33 12.86
CA SER A 13 -16.51 2.66 12.56
C SER A 13 -17.46 2.22 13.65
N LYS A 14 -17.41 0.97 14.09
CA LYS A 14 -18.38 0.38 15.02
C LYS A 14 -18.01 0.62 16.48
N LYS A 15 -16.75 0.34 16.86
CA LYS A 15 -16.30 0.44 18.24
C LYS A 15 -16.04 1.88 18.66
N ASN A 16 -15.23 2.60 17.89
CA ASN A 16 -14.80 3.95 18.25
C ASN A 16 -15.72 5.05 17.73
N ARG A 17 -16.53 4.75 16.71
CA ARG A 17 -17.38 5.74 16.03
C ARG A 17 -16.60 6.98 15.56
N TRP A 18 -15.40 6.75 15.03
CA TRP A 18 -14.56 7.81 14.47
C TRP A 18 -14.96 8.16 13.05
N VAL A 19 -15.38 7.15 12.30
CA VAL A 19 -15.82 7.31 10.93
C VAL A 19 -17.10 6.50 10.68
N LYS A 20 -17.93 6.98 9.76
CA LYS A 20 -18.99 6.21 9.15
C LYS A 20 -18.52 5.74 7.78
N ILE A 21 -18.72 4.47 7.48
CA ILE A 21 -18.34 3.86 6.21
C ILE A 21 -19.56 3.80 5.32
N ASN A 22 -19.50 4.50 4.20
CA ASN A 22 -20.55 4.54 3.19
C ASN A 22 -20.10 3.73 1.96
N ASN A 23 -20.66 2.53 1.78
CA ASN A 23 -20.39 1.71 0.61
C ASN A 23 -21.17 2.23 -0.59
N LYS A 24 -20.48 2.68 -1.63
CA LYS A 24 -21.02 3.01 -2.95
C LYS A 24 -20.72 1.88 -3.94
N LYS A 25 -21.41 1.86 -5.07
CA LYS A 25 -21.29 0.79 -6.07
C LYS A 25 -19.84 0.46 -6.47
N ASN A 26 -18.96 1.47 -6.54
CA ASN A 26 -17.57 1.32 -6.98
C ASN A 26 -16.53 1.97 -6.04
N SER A 27 -16.94 2.41 -4.85
CA SER A 27 -16.04 3.08 -3.91
C SER A 27 -16.54 2.97 -2.48
N ILE A 28 -15.60 3.12 -1.55
CA ILE A 28 -15.89 3.24 -0.12
C ILE A 28 -15.57 4.69 0.26
N GLU A 29 -16.53 5.36 0.89
CA GLU A 29 -16.32 6.70 1.44
C GLU A 29 -16.31 6.65 2.96
N TYR A 30 -15.45 7.44 3.56
CA TYR A 30 -15.34 7.59 4.99
C TYR A 30 -15.81 9.00 5.39
N GLU A 31 -16.86 9.06 6.20
CA GLU A 31 -17.34 10.29 6.79
C GLU A 31 -16.81 10.42 8.22
N ILE A 32 -16.11 11.53 8.49
CA ILE A 32 -15.53 11.79 9.83
C ILE A 32 -16.64 12.12 10.80
N LEU A 33 -16.67 11.44 11.95
CA LEU A 33 -17.63 11.65 13.02
C LEU A 33 -17.03 12.50 14.17
N PRO A 34 -17.85 13.11 15.04
CA PRO A 34 -17.37 13.99 16.11
C PRO A 34 -16.32 13.36 17.03
N ASN A 35 -16.40 12.05 17.29
CA ASN A 35 -15.44 11.32 18.12
C ASN A 35 -14.06 11.12 17.46
N PHE A 36 -13.90 11.51 16.20
CA PHE A 36 -12.63 11.34 15.50
C PHE A 36 -11.47 12.10 16.15
N SER A 37 -11.74 13.24 16.80
CA SER A 37 -10.71 14.02 17.51
C SER A 37 -9.92 13.21 18.54
N ASN A 38 -10.50 12.12 19.05
CA ASN A 38 -9.85 11.21 19.99
C ASN A 38 -8.68 10.42 19.36
N TYR A 39 -8.58 10.34 18.01
CA TYR A 39 -7.49 9.63 17.36
C TYR A 39 -6.13 10.24 17.69
N ASN A 40 -6.04 11.56 17.86
CA ASN A 40 -4.80 12.27 18.14
C ASN A 40 -4.07 11.70 19.37
N LYS A 41 -4.83 11.28 20.39
CA LYS A 41 -4.27 10.67 21.58
C LYS A 41 -3.50 9.40 21.28
N TYR A 42 -4.05 8.57 20.38
CA TYR A 42 -3.44 7.31 19.97
C TYR A 42 -2.32 7.55 18.97
N TYR A 43 -2.54 8.43 18.01
CA TYR A 43 -1.55 8.78 17.00
C TYR A 43 -0.28 9.34 17.64
N ASN A 44 -0.40 10.32 18.51
CA ASN A 44 0.73 10.94 19.19
C ASN A 44 1.50 9.95 20.08
N LYS A 45 0.80 8.97 20.68
CA LYS A 45 1.43 7.96 21.51
C LYS A 45 2.26 6.94 20.73
N TYR A 46 1.82 6.56 19.53
CA TYR A 46 2.39 5.41 18.83
C TYR A 46 3.05 5.74 17.49
N TYR A 47 2.73 6.88 16.89
CA TYR A 47 3.11 7.20 15.51
C TYR A 47 3.77 8.58 15.32
N SER A 48 3.88 9.42 16.35
CA SER A 48 4.48 10.76 16.23
C SER A 48 5.89 10.73 15.64
N ASP A 49 6.70 9.72 15.98
CA ASP A 49 8.06 9.56 15.46
C ASP A 49 8.09 9.26 13.95
N TYR A 50 6.97 8.84 13.40
CA TYR A 50 6.81 8.50 11.98
C TYR A 50 6.07 9.58 11.18
N ASP A 51 5.65 10.67 11.81
CA ASP A 51 4.78 11.69 11.24
C ASP A 51 5.30 12.20 9.88
N LYS A 52 6.54 12.68 9.85
CA LYS A 52 7.18 13.15 8.61
C LYS A 52 7.24 12.09 7.49
N LYS A 53 7.38 10.81 7.88
CA LYS A 53 7.42 9.71 6.90
C LYS A 53 6.03 9.43 6.36
N ILE A 54 5.02 9.42 7.24
CA ILE A 54 3.61 9.22 6.87
C ILE A 54 3.15 10.35 5.97
N GLU A 55 3.38 11.61 6.34
CA GLU A 55 3.05 12.77 5.52
C GLU A 55 3.71 12.70 4.14
N ARG A 56 5.00 12.34 4.08
CA ARG A 56 5.70 12.17 2.81
C ARG A 56 5.04 11.12 1.92
N ILE A 57 4.71 9.95 2.47
CA ILE A 57 4.05 8.89 1.70
C ILE A 57 2.68 9.35 1.21
N ILE A 58 1.86 9.92 2.10
CA ILE A 58 0.54 10.46 1.72
C ILE A 58 0.68 11.49 0.59
N LYS A 59 1.64 12.42 0.69
CA LYS A 59 1.89 13.43 -0.33
C LYS A 59 2.25 12.84 -1.69
N ILE A 60 2.95 11.72 -1.71
CA ILE A 60 3.31 11.02 -2.95
C ILE A 60 2.10 10.32 -3.57
N ILE A 61 1.31 9.60 -2.75
CA ILE A 61 0.29 8.67 -3.27
C ILE A 61 -1.11 9.27 -3.39
N LYS A 62 -1.39 10.41 -2.75
CA LYS A 62 -2.76 11.00 -2.65
C LYS A 62 -3.44 11.23 -3.99
N ASP A 63 -2.67 11.53 -5.03
CA ASP A 63 -3.16 11.84 -6.37
C ASP A 63 -3.07 10.64 -7.34
N TYR A 64 -2.68 9.46 -6.83
CA TYR A 64 -2.60 8.27 -7.67
C TYR A 64 -3.99 7.71 -7.97
N SER A 65 -4.18 7.24 -9.20
CA SER A 65 -5.32 6.40 -9.53
C SER A 65 -5.25 5.08 -8.75
N MET A 66 -6.36 4.37 -8.63
CA MET A 66 -6.42 3.06 -7.99
C MET A 66 -5.44 2.07 -8.64
N ASP A 67 -5.39 2.04 -9.97
CA ASP A 67 -4.47 1.18 -10.72
C ASP A 67 -3.01 1.51 -10.42
N LYS A 68 -2.66 2.80 -10.43
CA LYS A 68 -1.29 3.23 -10.11
C LYS A 68 -0.91 2.91 -8.66
N ALA A 69 -1.81 3.14 -7.72
CA ALA A 69 -1.58 2.80 -6.31
C ALA A 69 -1.38 1.29 -6.12
N GLU A 70 -2.16 0.47 -6.82
CA GLU A 70 -2.00 -0.99 -6.84
C GLU A 70 -0.65 -1.40 -7.42
N MET A 71 -0.24 -0.80 -8.55
CA MET A 71 1.06 -1.08 -9.18
C MET A 71 2.22 -0.72 -8.25
N VAL A 72 2.20 0.46 -7.65
CA VAL A 72 3.22 0.92 -6.70
C VAL A 72 3.32 -0.01 -5.49
N ALA A 73 2.20 -0.37 -4.88
CA ALA A 73 2.19 -1.26 -3.71
C ALA A 73 2.75 -2.65 -4.05
N THR A 74 2.38 -3.18 -5.22
CA THR A 74 2.82 -4.50 -5.68
C THR A 74 4.32 -4.51 -6.01
N LEU A 75 4.80 -3.52 -6.78
CA LEU A 75 6.23 -3.37 -7.09
C LEU A 75 7.08 -3.17 -5.83
N TYR A 76 6.59 -2.35 -4.89
CA TYR A 76 7.30 -2.12 -3.63
C TYR A 76 7.46 -3.42 -2.83
N ALA A 77 6.42 -4.23 -2.76
CA ALA A 77 6.45 -5.49 -2.03
C ALA A 77 7.37 -6.52 -2.71
N SER A 78 7.23 -6.73 -4.02
CA SER A 78 8.12 -7.63 -4.78
C SER A 78 9.59 -7.20 -4.66
N TRP A 79 9.89 -5.93 -4.88
CA TRP A 79 11.25 -5.40 -4.74
C TRP A 79 11.79 -5.61 -3.31
N ASN A 80 10.98 -5.36 -2.28
CA ASN A 80 11.36 -5.60 -0.89
C ASN A 80 11.67 -7.06 -0.61
N ASP A 81 10.90 -7.98 -1.20
CA ASP A 81 11.12 -9.42 -1.06
C ASP A 81 12.44 -9.87 -1.69
N PHE A 82 12.84 -9.32 -2.85
CA PHE A 82 14.17 -9.54 -3.44
C PHE A 82 15.29 -9.10 -2.50
N ILE A 83 15.14 -7.92 -1.86
CA ILE A 83 16.14 -7.43 -0.90
C ILE A 83 16.22 -8.35 0.33
N ILE A 84 15.10 -8.79 0.88
CA ILE A 84 15.07 -9.70 2.05
C ILE A 84 15.72 -11.04 1.73
N LYS A 85 15.53 -11.55 0.51
CA LYS A 85 16.10 -12.82 0.04
C LYS A 85 17.57 -12.69 -0.39
N GLU A 86 18.13 -11.48 -0.41
CA GLU A 86 19.48 -11.19 -0.92
C GLU A 86 19.68 -11.62 -2.38
N GLU A 87 18.58 -11.61 -3.17
CA GLU A 87 18.61 -11.96 -4.59
C GLU A 87 19.09 -10.78 -5.44
N GLU A 88 19.66 -11.09 -6.61
CA GLU A 88 20.07 -10.07 -7.57
C GLU A 88 18.85 -9.26 -8.06
N ILE A 89 18.94 -7.93 -7.95
CA ILE A 89 17.83 -7.00 -8.24
C ILE A 89 18.05 -6.33 -9.60
N SER A 90 17.07 -6.47 -10.47
CA SER A 90 16.94 -5.65 -11.67
C SER A 90 15.47 -5.29 -11.91
N ASP A 91 15.23 -4.20 -12.65
CA ASP A 91 13.88 -3.74 -12.95
C ASP A 91 13.07 -4.81 -13.69
N ILE A 92 13.72 -5.49 -14.61
CA ILE A 92 13.12 -6.57 -15.39
C ILE A 92 12.74 -7.75 -14.48
N LYS A 93 13.61 -8.14 -13.54
CA LYS A 93 13.31 -9.22 -12.59
C LYS A 93 12.13 -8.90 -11.70
N ILE A 94 12.06 -7.67 -11.14
CA ILE A 94 10.94 -7.23 -10.32
C ILE A 94 9.64 -7.25 -11.11
N VAL A 95 9.63 -6.69 -12.32
CA VAL A 95 8.42 -6.64 -13.17
C VAL A 95 7.99 -8.04 -13.61
N LYS A 96 8.93 -8.90 -13.93
CA LYS A 96 8.66 -10.29 -14.28
C LYS A 96 8.01 -11.03 -13.11
N ASP A 97 8.58 -10.91 -11.91
CA ASP A 97 8.03 -11.52 -10.69
C ASP A 97 6.57 -11.09 -10.46
N VAL A 98 6.30 -9.78 -10.52
CA VAL A 98 4.94 -9.25 -10.35
C VAL A 98 3.96 -9.82 -11.36
N ARG A 99 4.36 -10.00 -12.61
CA ARG A 99 3.48 -10.47 -13.69
C ARG A 99 3.29 -11.99 -13.71
N GLU A 100 4.27 -12.75 -13.26
CA GLU A 100 4.26 -14.20 -13.34
C GLU A 100 3.87 -14.88 -12.03
N ASN A 101 4.31 -14.34 -10.89
CA ASN A 101 4.21 -15.03 -9.60
C ASN A 101 3.15 -14.43 -8.67
N TRP A 102 2.57 -13.28 -9.01
CA TRP A 102 1.55 -12.68 -8.16
C TRP A 102 0.15 -13.16 -8.58
N ASN A 103 -0.75 -12.30 -8.92
CA ASN A 103 -2.10 -12.64 -9.34
C ASN A 103 -2.26 -12.37 -10.83
N ASP A 104 -3.00 -13.23 -11.55
CA ASP A 104 -3.26 -13.07 -13.00
C ASP A 104 -3.85 -11.71 -13.37
N THR A 105 -4.58 -11.06 -12.44
CA THR A 105 -5.07 -9.70 -12.66
C THR A 105 -3.95 -8.69 -12.91
N LYS A 106 -2.71 -8.98 -12.49
CA LYS A 106 -1.54 -8.13 -12.73
C LYS A 106 -1.12 -8.10 -14.21
N LYS A 107 -1.47 -9.15 -14.95
CA LYS A 107 -1.22 -9.26 -16.39
C LYS A 107 -2.05 -8.28 -17.24
N ARG A 108 -3.09 -7.65 -16.66
CA ARG A 108 -3.87 -6.61 -17.35
C ARG A 108 -3.04 -5.37 -17.72
N PHE A 109 -1.95 -5.13 -16.96
CA PHE A 109 -1.01 -4.06 -17.27
C PHE A 109 0.13 -4.58 -18.14
N LYS A 110 0.54 -3.76 -19.11
CA LYS A 110 1.68 -4.09 -19.98
C LYS A 110 3.00 -3.97 -19.22
N GLU A 111 4.03 -4.64 -19.70
CA GLU A 111 5.35 -4.63 -19.07
C GLU A 111 5.96 -3.23 -18.97
N ASN A 112 5.82 -2.43 -20.05
CA ASN A 112 6.31 -1.06 -20.06
C ASN A 112 5.60 -0.16 -19.01
N GLU A 113 4.31 -0.36 -18.75
CA GLU A 113 3.59 0.39 -17.71
C GLU A 113 4.16 0.09 -16.33
N TRP A 114 4.50 -1.16 -16.03
CA TRP A 114 5.18 -1.55 -14.79
C TRP A 114 6.57 -0.92 -14.68
N LEU A 115 7.35 -0.91 -15.76
CA LEU A 115 8.69 -0.30 -15.79
C LEU A 115 8.62 1.22 -15.57
N ASP A 116 7.65 1.89 -16.17
CA ASP A 116 7.44 3.34 -16.00
C ASP A 116 7.10 3.68 -14.55
N VAL A 117 6.20 2.92 -13.92
CA VAL A 117 5.85 3.10 -12.51
C VAL A 117 7.06 2.82 -11.60
N LEU A 118 7.83 1.77 -11.88
CA LEU A 118 9.05 1.46 -11.09
C LEU A 118 10.10 2.57 -11.21
N LYS A 119 10.27 3.13 -12.39
CA LYS A 119 11.15 4.29 -12.63
C LYS A 119 10.69 5.51 -11.83
N GLU A 120 9.39 5.81 -11.83
CA GLU A 120 8.83 6.89 -11.04
C GLU A 120 9.03 6.66 -9.53
N MET A 121 8.79 5.44 -9.03
CA MET A 121 9.05 5.09 -7.63
C MET A 121 10.49 5.43 -7.21
N LYS A 122 11.47 5.13 -8.07
CA LYS A 122 12.88 5.48 -7.82
C LYS A 122 13.09 7.00 -7.77
N GLN A 123 12.48 7.74 -8.70
CA GLN A 123 12.59 9.20 -8.77
C GLN A 123 12.02 9.90 -7.53
N VAL A 124 10.88 9.42 -7.01
CA VAL A 124 10.27 9.99 -5.80
C VAL A 124 10.82 9.38 -4.50
N GLY A 125 11.80 8.46 -4.61
CA GLY A 125 12.45 7.82 -3.48
C GLY A 125 11.58 6.85 -2.70
N LEU A 126 10.61 6.19 -3.37
CA LEU A 126 9.87 5.04 -2.85
C LEU A 126 10.69 3.76 -3.05
N ILE A 127 11.78 3.65 -2.30
CA ILE A 127 12.73 2.54 -2.39
C ILE A 127 12.62 1.68 -1.13
N PRO A 128 12.31 0.38 -1.24
CA PRO A 128 12.25 -0.53 -0.10
C PRO A 128 13.64 -0.75 0.53
N LYS A 129 13.65 -1.25 1.75
CA LYS A 129 14.88 -1.43 2.54
C LYS A 129 15.08 -2.86 3.05
N GLY A 130 14.37 -3.84 2.51
CA GLY A 130 14.45 -5.22 2.96
C GLY A 130 13.98 -5.42 4.41
N LYS A 131 12.90 -4.72 4.81
CA LYS A 131 12.36 -4.82 6.18
C LYS A 131 11.01 -5.51 6.19
N GLY A 132 10.73 -6.19 7.30
CA GLY A 132 9.47 -6.91 7.50
C GLY A 132 9.57 -8.38 7.11
N ASN A 133 8.41 -9.00 6.88
CA ASN A 133 8.31 -10.39 6.45
C ASN A 133 8.12 -10.45 4.94
N LEU A 134 8.50 -11.58 4.35
CA LEU A 134 8.19 -11.89 2.95
C LEU A 134 6.69 -11.83 2.69
N THR A 135 6.34 -11.40 1.51
CA THR A 135 4.95 -11.35 1.06
C THR A 135 4.44 -12.76 0.86
N ILE A 136 3.34 -13.11 1.51
CA ILE A 136 2.67 -14.39 1.30
C ILE A 136 1.72 -14.22 0.11
N ILE A 137 2.07 -14.79 -1.01
CA ILE A 137 1.20 -14.89 -2.18
C ILE A 137 0.37 -16.15 -1.99
N LYS A 138 -0.94 -15.99 -1.74
CA LYS A 138 -1.84 -17.15 -1.68
C LYS A 138 -2.05 -17.65 -3.10
N GLU A 139 -1.70 -18.90 -3.35
CA GLU A 139 -2.15 -19.61 -4.54
C GLU A 139 -3.69 -19.57 -4.55
N GLN A 140 -4.25 -19.16 -5.69
CA GLN A 140 -5.70 -19.14 -5.92
C GLN A 140 -6.12 -20.42 -6.60
#